data_6796bfabe8e2882d507b94e79143fe24
#
_entry.id   6796bfabe8e2882d507b94e79143fe24
#
_cell.length_a   1.000
_cell.length_b   1.000
_cell.length_c   1.000
_cell.angle_alpha   90.00
_cell.angle_beta   90.00
_cell.angle_gamma   90.00
#
_symmetry.space_group_name_H-M   'P 1'
#
loop_
_entity.id
_entity.type
_entity.pdbx_description
1 polymer ?
#
loop_
_entity_poly.entity_id
_entity_poly.type
_entity_poly.pdbx_seq_one_letter_code
_entity_poly.pdbx_strand_id
1 'polypeptide(L)'
;MMTILIADDEPAIVDLVRFTLEDPHVQIVDAADGAAAVEVARRERPDVALLDVQMPRLNGLDVCRQLRRLPECAHTRIVMLTAAAQAADRRRGLEAGADHYLTKPFSPLALLTLVRALVPEASVWPAR
;
A
#
# COMPACT_ATOMS: atom_id res chain seq x y z
N MET A 1 -9.99 -7.49 -12.06
CA MET A 1 -9.57 -7.88 -10.69
C MET A 1 -8.72 -6.77 -10.11
N MET A 2 -8.98 -6.39 -8.86
CA MET A 2 -8.18 -5.36 -8.20
C MET A 2 -6.92 -6.00 -7.60
N THR A 3 -5.77 -5.39 -7.82
CA THR A 3 -4.49 -5.88 -7.28
C THR A 3 -4.00 -4.93 -6.22
N ILE A 4 -3.65 -5.47 -5.05
CA ILE A 4 -3.15 -4.71 -3.92
C ILE A 4 -1.77 -5.24 -3.56
N LEU A 5 -0.80 -4.33 -3.48
CA LEU A 5 0.54 -4.64 -3.01
C LEU A 5 0.65 -4.26 -1.54
N ILE A 6 1.16 -5.17 -0.73
CA ILE A 6 1.55 -4.86 0.65
C ILE A 6 3.06 -5.05 0.77
N ALA A 7 3.76 -3.97 1.07
CA ALA A 7 5.20 -3.98 1.29
C ALA A 7 5.49 -3.68 2.74
N ASP A 8 5.81 -4.71 3.51
CA ASP A 8 6.05 -4.61 4.94
C ASP A 8 6.91 -5.81 5.35
N ASP A 9 7.87 -5.59 6.21
CA ASP A 9 8.75 -6.66 6.69
C ASP A 9 8.19 -7.37 7.92
N GLU A 10 7.05 -6.95 8.43
CA GLU A 10 6.39 -7.59 9.56
C GLU A 10 5.33 -8.58 9.07
N PRO A 11 5.54 -9.91 9.24
CA PRO A 11 4.55 -10.89 8.77
C PRO A 11 3.16 -10.67 9.35
N ALA A 12 3.07 -10.20 10.59
CA ALA A 12 1.78 -9.96 11.22
C ALA A 12 0.96 -8.89 10.49
N ILE A 13 1.63 -7.86 9.95
CA ILE A 13 0.95 -6.82 9.19
C ILE A 13 0.50 -7.37 7.83
N VAL A 14 1.36 -8.15 7.18
CA VAL A 14 1.01 -8.77 5.91
C VAL A 14 -0.22 -9.67 6.08
N ASP A 15 -0.23 -10.47 7.15
CA ASP A 15 -1.36 -11.37 7.43
C ASP A 15 -2.64 -10.58 7.71
N LEU A 16 -2.54 -9.49 8.46
CA LEU A 16 -3.69 -8.64 8.76
C LEU A 16 -4.28 -8.06 7.48
N VAL A 17 -3.42 -7.56 6.59
CA VAL A 17 -3.87 -7.00 5.33
C VAL A 17 -4.54 -8.06 4.46
N ARG A 18 -3.90 -9.24 4.34
CA ARG A 18 -4.48 -10.32 3.55
C ARG A 18 -5.84 -10.75 4.09
N PHE A 19 -5.93 -10.94 5.40
CA PHE A 19 -7.18 -11.36 6.02
C PHE A 19 -8.29 -10.31 5.83
N THR A 20 -7.95 -9.04 6.02
CA THR A 20 -8.92 -7.95 5.95
C THR A 20 -9.44 -7.71 4.53
N LEU A 21 -8.56 -7.80 3.55
CA LEU A 21 -8.88 -7.44 2.17
C LEU A 21 -9.15 -8.65 1.27
N GLU A 22 -9.15 -9.85 1.83
CA GLU A 22 -9.40 -11.07 1.08
C GLU A 22 -10.78 -11.03 0.41
N ASP A 23 -10.81 -11.33 -0.88
CA ASP A 23 -12.04 -11.24 -1.67
C ASP A 23 -11.78 -11.92 -3.01
N PRO A 24 -12.79 -12.61 -3.60
CA PRO A 24 -12.62 -13.25 -4.91
C PRO A 24 -12.20 -12.30 -6.02
N HIS A 25 -12.46 -11.00 -5.87
CA HIS A 25 -12.14 -10.00 -6.88
C HIS A 25 -10.86 -9.23 -6.58
N VAL A 26 -10.08 -9.68 -5.59
CA VAL A 26 -8.87 -9.01 -5.16
C VAL A 26 -7.70 -9.98 -5.21
N GLN A 27 -6.61 -9.56 -5.83
CA GLN A 27 -5.33 -10.25 -5.79
C GLN A 27 -4.42 -9.46 -4.87
N ILE A 28 -3.85 -10.12 -3.86
CA ILE A 28 -2.92 -9.47 -2.94
C ILE A 28 -1.53 -10.04 -3.18
N VAL A 29 -0.57 -9.15 -3.45
CA VAL A 29 0.83 -9.50 -3.63
C VAL A 29 1.63 -8.81 -2.55
N ASP A 30 2.73 -9.43 -2.10
CA ASP A 30 3.52 -8.87 -1.02
C ASP A 30 4.99 -8.77 -1.36
N ALA A 31 5.69 -7.92 -0.61
CA ALA A 31 7.13 -7.77 -0.70
C ALA A 31 7.64 -7.46 0.71
N ALA A 32 8.77 -8.05 1.09
CA ALA A 32 9.33 -7.89 2.42
C ALA A 32 10.38 -6.78 2.52
N ASP A 33 10.80 -6.22 1.39
CA ASP A 33 11.73 -5.10 1.38
C ASP A 33 11.43 -4.18 0.21
N GLY A 34 12.06 -3.00 0.23
CA GLY A 34 11.76 -1.97 -0.76
C GLY A 34 12.17 -2.31 -2.17
N ALA A 35 13.30 -3.01 -2.34
CA ALA A 35 13.75 -3.40 -3.68
C ALA A 35 12.76 -4.38 -4.31
N ALA A 36 12.31 -5.36 -3.53
CA ALA A 36 11.30 -6.32 -3.99
C ALA A 36 9.98 -5.61 -4.28
N ALA A 37 9.62 -4.61 -3.48
CA ALA A 37 8.37 -3.88 -3.66
C ALA A 37 8.33 -3.18 -5.02
N VAL A 38 9.42 -2.53 -5.42
CA VAL A 38 9.49 -1.86 -6.71
C VAL A 38 9.33 -2.86 -7.85
N GLU A 39 10.02 -3.99 -7.75
CA GLU A 39 9.97 -5.01 -8.80
C GLU A 39 8.58 -5.63 -8.92
N VAL A 40 7.96 -5.96 -7.79
CA VAL A 40 6.60 -6.50 -7.78
C VAL A 40 5.60 -5.48 -8.34
N ALA A 41 5.75 -4.21 -7.96
CA ALA A 41 4.85 -3.17 -8.44
C ALA A 41 4.95 -3.01 -9.96
N ARG A 42 6.16 -3.03 -10.49
CA ARG A 42 6.35 -2.91 -11.93
C ARG A 42 5.67 -4.05 -12.68
N ARG A 43 5.79 -5.26 -12.16
CA ARG A 43 5.25 -6.45 -12.80
C ARG A 43 3.74 -6.54 -12.66
N GLU A 44 3.22 -6.28 -11.45
CA GLU A 44 1.82 -6.52 -11.12
C GLU A 44 0.93 -5.30 -11.35
N ARG A 45 1.49 -4.12 -11.46
CA ARG A 45 0.76 -2.86 -11.70
C ARG A 45 -0.42 -2.70 -10.74
N PRO A 46 -0.16 -2.66 -9.41
CA PRO A 46 -1.24 -2.67 -8.44
C PRO A 46 -2.13 -1.43 -8.52
N ASP A 47 -3.38 -1.62 -8.15
CA ASP A 47 -4.31 -0.49 -8.01
C ASP A 47 -4.06 0.27 -6.72
N VAL A 48 -3.65 -0.45 -5.67
CA VAL A 48 -3.31 0.12 -4.38
C VAL A 48 -1.98 -0.47 -3.91
N ALA A 49 -1.10 0.37 -3.40
CA ALA A 49 0.15 -0.06 -2.78
C ALA A 49 0.19 0.46 -1.35
N LEU A 50 0.28 -0.48 -0.40
CA LEU A 50 0.43 -0.19 1.02
C LEU A 50 1.91 -0.36 1.35
N LEU A 51 2.59 0.73 1.67
CA LEU A 51 4.03 0.73 1.83
C LEU A 51 4.43 1.12 3.25
N ASP A 52 5.12 0.22 3.95
CA ASP A 52 5.70 0.52 5.25
C ASP A 52 6.81 1.56 5.06
N VAL A 53 6.78 2.61 5.87
CA VAL A 53 7.81 3.64 5.81
C VAL A 53 9.19 3.05 6.14
N GLN A 54 9.25 2.14 7.12
CA GLN A 54 10.51 1.56 7.56
C GLN A 54 10.67 0.13 7.09
N MET A 55 11.48 -0.05 6.06
CA MET A 55 11.81 -1.37 5.52
C MET A 55 13.31 -1.47 5.28
N PRO A 56 13.86 -2.70 5.31
CA PRO A 56 15.26 -2.89 4.93
C PRO A 56 15.51 -2.50 3.46
N ARG A 57 16.74 -2.17 3.18
CA ARG A 57 17.26 -1.84 1.84
C ARG A 57 16.76 -0.52 1.34
N LEU A 58 15.49 -0.42 0.98
CA LEU A 58 14.90 0.77 0.42
C LEU A 58 13.63 1.06 1.23
N ASN A 59 13.56 2.20 1.91
CA ASN A 59 12.40 2.49 2.75
C ASN A 59 11.17 2.84 1.90
N GLY A 60 9.99 2.89 2.55
CA GLY A 60 8.75 3.11 1.84
C GLY A 60 8.66 4.45 1.11
N LEU A 61 9.32 5.48 1.63
CA LEU A 61 9.33 6.79 0.97
C LEU A 61 10.08 6.71 -0.36
N ASP A 62 11.21 6.01 -0.38
CA ASP A 62 11.97 5.83 -1.61
C ASP A 62 11.21 4.96 -2.61
N VAL A 63 10.54 3.92 -2.12
CA VAL A 63 9.69 3.09 -2.98
C VAL A 63 8.61 3.95 -3.60
N CYS A 64 7.95 4.79 -2.81
CA CYS A 64 6.90 5.67 -3.30
C CYS A 64 7.41 6.58 -4.42
N ARG A 65 8.57 7.20 -4.20
CA ARG A 65 9.18 8.06 -5.22
C ARG A 65 9.46 7.30 -6.50
N GLN A 66 9.99 6.08 -6.39
CA GLN A 66 10.28 5.27 -7.55
C GLN A 66 9.02 4.85 -8.30
N LEU A 67 7.99 4.45 -7.57
CA LEU A 67 6.72 4.08 -8.20
C LEU A 67 6.11 5.24 -8.97
N ARG A 68 6.24 6.46 -8.45
CA ARG A 68 5.71 7.63 -9.14
C ARG A 68 6.44 7.95 -10.44
N ARG A 69 7.63 7.39 -10.65
CA ARG A 69 8.40 7.54 -11.90
C ARG A 69 8.12 6.43 -12.90
N LEU A 70 7.44 5.35 -12.47
CA LEU A 70 7.14 4.22 -13.34
C LEU A 70 5.82 4.45 -14.07
N PRO A 71 5.81 4.43 -15.41
CA PRO A 71 4.55 4.54 -16.15
C PRO A 71 3.56 3.45 -15.77
N GLU A 72 4.06 2.25 -15.45
CA GLU A 72 3.23 1.12 -15.04
C GLU A 72 2.45 1.37 -13.76
N CYS A 73 2.94 2.30 -12.93
CA CYS A 73 2.33 2.60 -11.63
C CYS A 73 1.74 4.00 -11.56
N ALA A 74 1.53 4.66 -12.70
CA ALA A 74 0.96 6.01 -12.71
C ALA A 74 -0.43 6.04 -12.09
N HIS A 75 -1.20 4.98 -12.22
CA HIS A 75 -2.56 4.87 -11.68
C HIS A 75 -2.61 4.39 -10.23
N THR A 76 -1.49 3.90 -9.70
CA THR A 76 -1.45 3.27 -8.38
C THR A 76 -1.75 4.28 -7.28
N ARG A 77 -2.72 3.96 -6.41
CA ARG A 77 -2.96 4.73 -5.18
C ARG A 77 -2.00 4.24 -4.12
N ILE A 78 -1.24 5.14 -3.53
CA ILE A 78 -0.20 4.78 -2.58
C ILE A 78 -0.58 5.25 -1.18
N VAL A 79 -0.56 4.30 -0.24
CA VAL A 79 -0.81 4.54 1.18
C VAL A 79 0.46 4.22 1.95
N MET A 80 0.97 5.18 2.72
CA MET A 80 2.11 4.93 3.59
C MET A 80 1.63 4.38 4.91
N LEU A 81 2.29 3.33 5.40
CA LEU A 81 2.04 2.76 6.72
C LEU A 81 3.14 3.24 7.66
N THR A 82 2.78 3.90 8.72
CA THR A 82 3.76 4.51 9.63
C THR A 82 3.40 4.25 11.08
N ALA A 83 4.44 4.03 11.91
CA ALA A 83 4.26 3.83 13.34
C ALA A 83 4.03 5.14 14.08
N ALA A 84 4.30 6.28 13.44
CA ALA A 84 4.18 7.59 14.07
C ALA A 84 3.27 8.51 13.27
N ALA A 85 2.25 9.07 13.92
CA ALA A 85 1.32 10.00 13.29
C ALA A 85 1.82 11.44 13.40
N GLN A 86 3.12 11.66 13.18
CA GLN A 86 3.69 12.99 13.28
C GLN A 86 3.52 13.76 11.98
N ALA A 87 3.32 15.07 12.11
CA ALA A 87 3.11 15.93 10.96
C ALA A 87 4.27 15.85 9.95
N ALA A 88 5.51 15.72 10.47
CA ALA A 88 6.68 15.61 9.60
C ALA A 88 6.66 14.35 8.74
N ASP A 89 6.20 13.23 9.31
CA ASP A 89 6.12 11.97 8.56
C ASP A 89 5.03 12.04 7.49
N ARG A 90 3.92 12.67 7.81
CA ARG A 90 2.85 12.91 6.84
C ARG A 90 3.35 13.73 5.67
N ARG A 91 4.03 14.81 5.98
CA ARG A 91 4.54 15.73 4.95
C ARG A 91 5.50 15.00 4.02
N ARG A 92 6.43 14.21 4.58
CA ARG A 92 7.38 13.47 3.77
C ARG A 92 6.69 12.45 2.86
N GLY A 93 5.66 11.79 3.36
CA GLY A 93 4.88 10.85 2.54
C GLY A 93 4.19 11.55 1.38
N LEU A 94 3.52 12.66 1.65
CA LEU A 94 2.85 13.40 0.60
C LEU A 94 3.82 13.99 -0.41
N GLU A 95 4.98 14.48 0.05
CA GLU A 95 6.01 14.99 -0.84
C GLU A 95 6.61 13.89 -1.72
N ALA A 96 6.65 12.67 -1.22
CA ALA A 96 7.12 11.53 -2.00
C ALA A 96 6.10 11.08 -3.04
N GLY A 97 4.87 11.57 -2.97
CA GLY A 97 3.83 11.24 -3.92
C GLY A 97 2.76 10.28 -3.41
N ALA A 98 2.70 10.04 -2.10
CA ALA A 98 1.67 9.19 -1.51
C ALA A 98 0.31 9.90 -1.55
N ASP A 99 -0.75 9.12 -1.73
CA ASP A 99 -2.11 9.64 -1.72
C ASP A 99 -2.66 9.73 -0.31
N HIS A 100 -2.20 8.85 0.56
CA HIS A 100 -2.72 8.76 1.93
C HIS A 100 -1.71 8.09 2.83
N TYR A 101 -2.01 8.06 4.13
CA TYR A 101 -1.21 7.25 5.04
C TYR A 101 -2.10 6.73 6.16
N LEU A 102 -1.63 5.66 6.80
CA LEU A 102 -2.36 4.96 7.85
C LEU A 102 -1.38 4.69 8.98
N THR A 103 -1.76 5.06 10.21
CA THR A 103 -0.89 4.92 11.38
C THR A 103 -1.06 3.54 11.99
N LYS A 104 0.07 2.88 12.25
CA LYS A 104 0.10 1.61 12.99
C LYS A 104 0.01 1.88 14.49
N PRO A 105 -0.69 1.06 15.24
CA PRO A 105 -1.54 -0.02 14.79
C PRO A 105 -2.86 0.51 14.22
N PHE A 106 -3.32 -0.10 13.15
CA PHE A 106 -4.60 0.28 12.55
C PHE A 106 -5.59 -0.88 12.69
N SER A 107 -6.88 -0.54 12.71
CA SER A 107 -7.92 -1.56 12.76
C SER A 107 -8.21 -2.09 11.35
N PRO A 108 -8.71 -3.33 11.24
CA PRO A 108 -9.18 -3.84 9.95
C PRO A 108 -10.22 -2.93 9.31
N LEU A 109 -11.13 -2.37 10.09
CA LEU A 109 -12.15 -1.48 9.56
C LEU A 109 -11.55 -0.22 8.97
N ALA A 110 -10.56 0.36 9.63
CA ALA A 110 -9.89 1.57 9.12
C ALA A 110 -9.20 1.28 7.78
N LEU A 111 -8.54 0.14 7.68
CA LEU A 111 -7.88 -0.27 6.44
C LEU A 111 -8.91 -0.48 5.32
N LEU A 112 -9.97 -1.21 5.60
CA LEU A 112 -11.00 -1.50 4.60
C LEU A 112 -11.67 -0.21 4.11
N THR A 113 -12.02 0.67 5.04
CA THR A 113 -12.67 1.94 4.72
C THR A 113 -11.79 2.79 3.82
N LEU A 114 -10.49 2.88 4.14
CA LEU A 114 -9.55 3.67 3.36
C LEU A 114 -9.39 3.11 1.94
N VAL A 115 -9.19 1.81 1.81
CA VAL A 115 -8.99 1.19 0.49
C VAL A 115 -10.24 1.36 -0.37
N ARG A 116 -11.43 1.19 0.20
CA ARG A 116 -12.68 1.40 -0.54
C ARG A 116 -12.81 2.83 -1.03
N ALA A 117 -12.38 3.80 -0.23
CA ALA A 117 -12.45 5.20 -0.61
C ALA A 117 -11.47 5.53 -1.74
N LEU A 118 -10.33 4.83 -1.79
CA LEU A 118 -9.31 5.09 -2.80
C LEU A 118 -9.63 4.46 -4.16
N VAL A 119 -10.45 3.41 -4.17
CA VAL A 119 -10.80 2.71 -5.42
C VAL A 119 -12.31 2.59 -5.54
N PRO A 120 -13.03 3.71 -5.61
CA PRO A 120 -14.51 3.67 -5.64
C PRO A 120 -15.06 3.01 -6.90
N GLU A 121 -14.30 2.99 -7.99
CA GLU A 121 -14.71 2.35 -9.23
C GLU A 121 -14.72 0.82 -9.13
N ALA A 122 -14.14 0.25 -8.08
CA ALA A 122 -14.21 -1.18 -7.83
C ALA A 122 -15.55 -1.51 -7.17
N SER A 123 -16.63 -1.33 -7.91
CA SER A 123 -17.99 -1.39 -7.38
C SER A 123 -18.40 -2.78 -6.89
N VAL A 124 -17.72 -3.83 -7.34
CA VAL A 124 -18.03 -5.21 -6.93
C VAL A 124 -17.23 -5.65 -5.71
N TRP A 125 -16.38 -4.77 -5.20
CA TRP A 125 -15.52 -5.11 -4.07
C TRP A 125 -15.94 -4.31 -2.84
N PRO A 126 -15.96 -4.91 -1.64
CA PRO A 126 -15.84 -6.34 -1.39
C PRO A 126 -17.05 -7.11 -1.91
N ALA A 127 -16.81 -8.36 -2.29
CA ALA A 127 -17.88 -9.23 -2.75
C ALA A 127 -18.73 -9.64 -1.55
N ARG A 128 -20.02 -9.36 -1.62
CA ARG A 128 -20.93 -9.65 -0.53
C ARG A 128 -22.20 -10.25 -1.06
#